data_011e40d9e003d27fa5572bc35f23bb8c
#
_entry.id   011e40d9e003d27fa5572bc35f23bb8c
#
_cell.length_a   1.000
_cell.length_b   1.000
_cell.length_c   1.000
_cell.angle_alpha   90.00
_cell.angle_beta   90.00
_cell.angle_gamma   90.00
#
_symmetry.space_group_name_H-M   'P 1'
#
loop_
_entity.id
_entity.type
_entity.pdbx_description
1 polymer ?
#
loop_
_entity_poly.entity_id
_entity_poly.type
_entity_poly.pdbx_seq_one_letter_code
_entity_poly.pdbx_strand_id
1 'polypeptide(L)' 'MAGIKLAKLPDRTPVKLVIAVMPDLHVRLLDYAAAYAETYGQEEPLAELIPAMLAGFLDSDRGFARRKGAES' A
#
# COMPACT_ATOMS: atom_id res chain seq x y z
N MET A 1 -22.54 18.01 -23.30
CA MET A 1 -23.48 17.29 -22.49
C MET A 1 -22.83 16.13 -21.75
N ALA A 2 -22.96 16.11 -20.49
CA ALA A 2 -22.41 15.04 -19.68
C ALA A 2 -23.42 13.93 -19.57
N GLY A 3 -23.45 13.01 -20.49
CA GLY A 3 -24.53 12.08 -20.55
C GLY A 3 -24.35 10.74 -19.89
N ILE A 4 -23.19 10.49 -19.29
CA ILE A 4 -22.96 9.16 -18.74
C ILE A 4 -22.89 9.21 -17.22
N LYS A 5 -23.23 8.09 -16.61
CA LYS A 5 -23.32 8.01 -15.15
C LYS A 5 -22.01 7.69 -14.49
N LEU A 6 -21.11 7.04 -15.19
CA LEU A 6 -19.85 6.62 -14.59
C LEU A 6 -18.96 7.82 -14.36
N ALA A 7 -18.47 7.95 -13.14
CA ALA A 7 -17.53 8.99 -12.80
C ALA A 7 -16.19 8.73 -13.49
N LYS A 8 -15.44 9.81 -13.68
CA LYS A 8 -14.12 9.67 -14.26
C LYS A 8 -13.27 8.75 -13.40
N LEU A 9 -12.64 7.80 -14.03
CA LEU A 9 -11.81 6.84 -13.30
C LEU A 9 -10.54 7.52 -12.81
N PRO A 10 -10.07 7.12 -11.63
CA PRO A 10 -8.83 7.68 -11.12
C PRO A 10 -7.64 7.26 -11.98
N ASP A 11 -6.60 8.07 -11.93
CA ASP A 11 -5.37 7.76 -12.62
C ASP A 11 -4.75 6.54 -11.95
N ARG A 12 -4.51 5.50 -12.71
CA ARG A 12 -3.95 4.26 -12.21
C ARG A 12 -2.50 4.06 -12.60
N THR A 13 -1.89 5.06 -13.20
CA THR A 13 -0.49 4.98 -13.57
C THR A 13 0.35 4.95 -12.30
N PRO A 14 1.11 3.89 -12.06
CA PRO A 14 1.92 3.83 -10.85
C PRO A 14 2.97 4.92 -10.82
N VAL A 15 3.20 5.46 -9.65
CA VAL A 15 4.28 6.41 -9.42
C VAL A 15 5.44 5.62 -8.83
N LYS A 16 6.58 5.65 -9.51
CA LYS A 16 7.74 4.91 -9.03
C LYS A 16 8.35 5.62 -7.85
N LEU A 17 8.55 4.87 -6.78
CA LEU A 17 9.12 5.39 -5.55
C LEU A 17 10.32 4.56 -5.17
N VAL A 18 11.46 5.21 -5.00
CA VAL A 18 12.69 4.52 -4.62
C VAL A 18 13.03 4.90 -3.19
N ILE A 19 13.15 3.91 -2.33
CA ILE A 19 13.47 4.14 -0.93
C ILE A 19 14.62 3.24 -0.53
N ALA A 20 15.32 3.65 0.52
CA ALA A 20 16.32 2.82 1.15
C ALA A 20 15.82 2.42 2.51
N VAL A 21 16.04 1.17 2.90
CA VAL A 21 15.65 0.68 4.21
C VAL A 21 16.89 0.20 4.94
N MET A 22 16.86 0.31 6.26
CA MET A 22 17.95 -0.19 7.07
C MET A 22 17.99 -1.71 7.02
N PRO A 23 19.18 -2.31 7.21
CA PRO A 23 19.27 -3.77 7.14
C PRO A 23 18.33 -4.51 8.07
N ASP A 24 18.12 -3.99 9.28
CA ASP A 24 17.20 -4.62 10.23
C ASP A 24 15.79 -4.70 9.65
N LEU A 25 15.34 -3.61 9.07
CA LEU A 25 14.00 -3.57 8.50
C LEU A 25 13.90 -4.50 7.29
N HIS A 26 14.97 -4.56 6.51
CA HIS A 26 14.98 -5.44 5.35
C HIS A 26 14.77 -6.89 5.77
N VAL A 27 15.47 -7.33 6.82
CA VAL A 27 15.31 -8.69 7.32
C VAL A 27 13.86 -8.93 7.77
N ARG A 28 13.27 -7.97 8.47
CA ARG A 28 11.91 -8.11 8.93
C ARG A 28 10.91 -8.19 7.77
N LEU A 29 11.19 -7.45 6.71
CA LEU A 29 10.33 -7.50 5.53
C LEU A 29 10.42 -8.87 4.86
N LEU A 30 11.62 -9.44 4.79
CA LEU A 30 11.79 -10.77 4.23
C LEU A 30 11.08 -11.82 5.08
N ASP A 31 11.14 -11.68 6.41
CA ASP A 31 10.42 -12.57 7.31
C ASP A 31 8.92 -12.47 7.11
N TYR A 32 8.44 -11.26 6.92
CA TYR A 32 7.01 -11.07 6.69
C TYR A 32 6.58 -11.70 5.37
N ALA A 33 7.42 -11.56 4.34
CA ALA A 33 7.10 -12.18 3.06
C ALA A 33 7.02 -13.70 3.18
N ALA A 34 7.89 -14.29 3.99
CA ALA A 34 7.85 -15.73 4.22
C ALA A 34 6.58 -16.13 4.96
N ALA A 35 6.18 -15.34 5.96
CA ALA A 35 4.96 -15.62 6.69
C ALA A 35 3.73 -15.49 5.79
N TYR A 36 3.76 -14.53 4.89
CA TYR A 36 2.67 -14.36 3.93
C TYR A 36 2.55 -15.58 3.04
N ALA A 37 3.70 -16.06 2.54
CA ALA A 37 3.69 -17.22 1.66
C ALA A 37 3.16 -18.45 2.39
N GLU A 38 3.50 -18.61 3.68
CA GLU A 38 2.99 -19.74 4.46
C GLU A 38 1.49 -19.62 4.67
N THR A 39 1.01 -18.43 4.92
CA THR A 39 -0.40 -18.21 5.22
C THR A 39 -1.28 -18.43 3.99
N TYR A 40 -0.85 -17.95 2.85
CA TYR A 40 -1.69 -17.97 1.66
C TYR A 40 -1.22 -18.94 0.58
N GLY A 41 -0.09 -19.61 0.81
CA GLY A 41 0.41 -20.59 -0.15
C GLY A 41 0.91 -19.97 -1.45
N GLN A 42 1.23 -18.68 -1.43
CA GLN A 42 1.66 -17.98 -2.62
C GLN A 42 2.74 -16.97 -2.26
N GLU A 43 3.86 -17.05 -2.95
CA GLU A 43 4.95 -16.10 -2.72
C GLU A 43 4.69 -14.81 -3.49
N GLU A 44 4.94 -13.70 -2.81
CA GLU A 44 4.85 -12.38 -3.43
C GLU A 44 6.15 -11.63 -3.19
N PRO A 45 6.64 -10.91 -4.19
CA PRO A 45 7.86 -10.12 -4.00
C PRO A 45 7.61 -8.92 -3.09
N LEU A 46 8.66 -8.43 -2.46
CA LEU A 46 8.53 -7.26 -1.59
C LEU A 46 7.96 -6.06 -2.33
N ALA A 47 8.29 -5.93 -3.62
CA ALA A 47 7.77 -4.81 -4.39
C ALA A 47 6.24 -4.79 -4.46
N GLU A 48 5.61 -5.95 -4.29
CA GLU A 48 4.15 -6.03 -4.27
C GLU A 48 3.60 -5.92 -2.85
N LEU A 49 4.34 -6.44 -1.88
CA LEU A 49 3.87 -6.43 -0.49
C LEU A 49 3.99 -5.07 0.17
N ILE A 50 5.09 -4.36 -0.10
CA ILE A 50 5.34 -3.09 0.56
C ILE A 50 4.26 -2.04 0.27
N PRO A 51 3.84 -1.85 -0.98
CA PRO A 51 2.75 -0.90 -1.22
C PRO A 51 1.48 -1.25 -0.45
N ALA A 52 1.16 -2.53 -0.34
CA ALA A 52 -0.02 -2.95 0.41
C ALA A 52 0.14 -2.68 1.90
N MET A 53 1.34 -2.90 2.42
CA MET A 53 1.63 -2.59 3.82
C MET A 53 1.45 -1.10 4.11
N LEU A 54 1.96 -0.26 3.21
CA LEU A 54 1.84 1.18 3.39
C LEU A 54 0.39 1.62 3.35
N ALA A 55 -0.37 1.09 2.42
CA ALA A 55 -1.79 1.41 2.33
C ALA A 55 -2.51 0.99 3.60
N GLY A 56 -2.21 -0.20 4.10
CA GLY A 56 -2.82 -0.68 5.32
C GLY A 56 -2.48 0.19 6.52
N PHE A 57 -1.22 0.62 6.60
CA PHE A 57 -0.80 1.51 7.68
C PHE A 57 -1.59 2.82 7.64
N LEU A 58 -1.65 3.43 6.46
CA LEU A 58 -2.33 4.72 6.33
C LEU A 58 -3.83 4.59 6.63
N ASP A 59 -4.43 3.49 6.20
CA ASP A 59 -5.84 3.27 6.47
C ASP A 59 -6.14 3.10 7.94
N SER A 60 -5.19 2.54 8.69
CA SER A 60 -5.38 2.28 10.11
C SER A 60 -4.95 3.43 11.00
N ASP A 61 -4.31 4.43 10.45
CA ASP A 61 -3.83 5.56 11.23
C ASP A 61 -4.97 6.55 11.44
N ARG A 62 -5.51 6.54 12.65
CA ARG A 62 -6.68 7.34 12.96
C ARG A 62 -6.41 8.82 12.94
N GLY A 63 -5.22 9.22 13.34
CA GLY A 63 -4.85 10.62 13.31
C GLY A 63 -4.81 11.16 11.90
N PHE A 64 -4.25 10.37 11.00
CA PHE A 64 -4.17 10.76 9.60
C PHE A 64 -5.57 10.78 8.96
N ALA A 65 -6.36 9.76 9.23
CA ALA A 65 -7.71 9.68 8.67
C ALA A 65 -8.56 10.86 9.13
N ARG A 66 -8.42 11.25 10.42
CA ARG A 66 -9.16 12.37 10.95
C ARG A 66 -8.74 13.68 10.30
N ARG A 67 -7.45 13.86 10.10
CA ARG A 67 -6.94 15.05 9.43
C ARG A 67 -7.50 15.18 8.03
N LYS A 68 -7.48 14.07 7.29
CA LYS A 68 -7.98 14.08 5.92
C LYS A 68 -9.46 14.40 5.87
N GLY A 69 -10.23 13.85 6.81
CA GLY A 69 -11.64 14.15 6.91
C GLY A 69 -11.89 15.61 7.19
N ALA A 70 -11.06 16.22 8.03
CA ALA A 70 -11.21 17.63 8.37
C ALA A 70 -10.92 18.53 7.19
N GLU A 71 -10.09 18.07 6.28
CA GLU A 71 -9.73 18.86 5.09
C GLU A 71 -10.76 18.81 3.99
N SER A 72 -11.61 17.83 4.01
CA SER A 72 -12.65 17.70 2.96
C SER A 72 -13.93 18.44 3.27
#